data_0d62cc86745164a55cadf36782f54edc
#
_entry.id   0d62cc86745164a55cadf36782f54edc
#
_cell.length_a   1.000
_cell.length_b   1.000
_cell.length_c   1.000
_cell.angle_alpha   90.00
_cell.angle_beta   90.00
_cell.angle_gamma   90.00
#
_symmetry.space_group_name_H-M   'P 1'
#
loop_
_entity.id
_entity.type
_entity.pdbx_description
1 polymer ?
#
loop_
_entity_poly.entity_id
_entity_poly.type
_entity_poly.pdbx_seq_one_letter_code
_entity_poly.pdbx_strand_id
1 'polypeptide(L)'
;LFRSTAMVWDVVGPVCESGDWLGRERALAVRPGDLLAVLSAGAYCMSMASNYNTRGRAAEVLVDGAQATVIRQRESAADQMRLETLLP
;
A
#
# COMPACT_ATOMS: atom_id res chain seq x y z
N LEU A 1 -28.02 -9.87 -5.16
CA LEU A 1 -26.66 -9.55 -4.65
C LEU A 1 -25.94 -10.87 -4.39
N PHE A 2 -25.16 -11.31 -5.36
CA PHE A 2 -24.30 -12.48 -5.16
C PHE A 2 -23.13 -12.07 -4.28
N ARG A 3 -23.18 -12.42 -3.00
CA ARG A 3 -21.99 -12.34 -2.14
C ARG A 3 -21.02 -13.41 -2.61
N SER A 4 -19.77 -13.05 -2.84
CA SER A 4 -18.73 -14.04 -3.09
C SER A 4 -18.60 -14.96 -1.88
N THR A 5 -18.43 -16.25 -2.12
CA THR A 5 -18.14 -17.22 -1.05
C THR A 5 -16.75 -16.94 -0.48
N ALA A 6 -16.60 -17.03 0.83
CA ALA A 6 -15.30 -16.94 1.46
C ALA A 6 -14.37 -18.06 0.95
N MET A 7 -13.17 -17.67 0.56
CA MET A 7 -12.10 -18.56 0.12
C MET A 7 -10.85 -18.28 0.94
N VAL A 8 -9.89 -19.18 0.93
CA VAL A 8 -8.59 -18.97 1.58
C VAL A 8 -7.66 -18.27 0.60
N TRP A 9 -7.10 -17.14 1.03
CA TRP A 9 -6.23 -16.27 0.23
C TRP A 9 -4.90 -16.04 0.91
N ASP A 10 -3.86 -15.95 0.12
CA ASP A 10 -2.64 -15.27 0.50
C ASP A 10 -2.73 -13.84 -0.02
N VAL A 11 -2.59 -12.87 0.88
CA VAL A 11 -2.62 -11.44 0.55
C VAL A 11 -1.19 -10.97 0.40
N VAL A 12 -0.81 -10.60 -0.81
CA VAL A 12 0.56 -10.26 -1.18
C VAL A 12 0.61 -8.88 -1.82
N GLY A 13 1.78 -8.24 -1.79
CA GLY A 13 2.04 -7.03 -2.56
C GLY A 13 2.41 -7.35 -4.01
N PRO A 14 2.64 -6.31 -4.82
CA PRO A 14 2.92 -6.44 -6.25
C PRO A 14 4.40 -6.64 -6.57
N VAL A 15 5.25 -6.75 -5.57
CA VAL A 15 6.71 -6.76 -5.74
C VAL A 15 7.23 -8.20 -5.77
N CYS A 16 8.21 -8.47 -6.61
CA CYS A 16 8.86 -9.78 -6.73
C CYS A 16 9.89 -10.05 -5.61
N GLU A 17 9.48 -9.80 -4.37
CA GLU A 17 10.28 -9.99 -3.17
C GLU A 17 9.55 -10.96 -2.25
N SER A 18 10.26 -11.97 -1.71
CA SER A 18 9.65 -13.06 -0.94
C SER A 18 9.02 -12.61 0.38
N GLY A 19 9.38 -11.43 0.89
CA GLY A 19 8.81 -10.82 2.09
C GLY A 19 7.60 -9.93 1.83
N ASP A 20 7.13 -9.80 0.58
CA ASP A 20 6.01 -8.91 0.23
C ASP A 20 4.65 -9.56 0.56
N TRP A 21 4.47 -9.90 1.81
CA TRP A 21 3.27 -10.53 2.34
C TRP A 21 2.52 -9.60 3.27
N LEU A 22 1.20 -9.51 3.09
CA LEU A 22 0.27 -8.81 3.99
C LEU A 22 -0.50 -9.79 4.88
N GLY A 23 -0.73 -10.99 4.42
CA GLY A 23 -1.37 -12.03 5.20
C GLY A 23 -1.35 -13.38 4.49
N ARG A 24 -1.29 -14.44 5.24
CA ARG A 24 -1.29 -15.81 4.73
C ARG A 24 -2.53 -16.55 5.18
N GLU A 25 -3.07 -17.38 4.29
CA GLU A 25 -4.19 -18.28 4.58
C GLU A 25 -5.37 -17.55 5.23
N ARG A 26 -5.77 -16.41 4.65
CA ARG A 26 -6.88 -15.60 5.16
C ARG A 26 -8.19 -16.00 4.48
N ALA A 27 -9.21 -16.27 5.29
CA ALA A 27 -10.56 -16.52 4.78
C ALA A 27 -11.23 -15.19 4.47
N LEU A 28 -11.38 -14.89 3.19
CA LEU A 28 -11.94 -13.61 2.71
C LEU A 28 -12.97 -13.88 1.61
N ALA A 29 -14.06 -13.12 1.63
CA ALA A 29 -15.07 -13.12 0.58
C ALA A 29 -14.84 -11.88 -0.31
N VAL A 30 -13.86 -11.95 -1.19
CA VAL A 30 -13.40 -10.84 -2.03
C VAL A 30 -13.45 -11.17 -3.51
N ARG A 31 -13.49 -10.15 -4.35
CA ARG A 31 -13.43 -10.22 -5.81
C ARG A 31 -12.36 -9.26 -6.32
N PRO A 32 -11.85 -9.48 -7.55
CA PRO A 32 -10.99 -8.49 -8.20
C PRO A 32 -11.65 -7.10 -8.21
N GLY A 33 -10.90 -6.07 -7.82
CA GLY A 33 -11.37 -4.70 -7.73
C GLY A 33 -11.90 -4.28 -6.34
N ASP A 34 -12.08 -5.23 -5.42
CA ASP A 34 -12.46 -4.89 -4.04
C ASP A 34 -11.33 -4.15 -3.32
N LEU A 35 -11.72 -3.28 -2.39
CA LEU A 35 -10.78 -2.59 -1.51
C LEU A 35 -10.59 -3.41 -0.22
N LEU A 36 -9.35 -3.53 0.20
CA LEU A 36 -8.98 -4.14 1.47
C LEU A 36 -8.33 -3.11 2.38
N ALA A 37 -8.61 -3.22 3.66
CA ALA A 37 -7.94 -2.41 4.68
C ALA A 37 -7.16 -3.31 5.63
N VAL A 38 -5.88 -3.00 5.80
CA VAL A 38 -5.05 -3.62 6.84
C VAL A 38 -5.12 -2.74 8.08
N LEU A 39 -5.74 -3.25 9.13
CA LEU A 39 -5.91 -2.50 10.37
C LEU A 39 -4.61 -2.46 11.18
N SER A 40 -4.49 -1.45 12.05
CA SER A 40 -3.34 -1.28 12.95
C SER A 40 -2.00 -1.21 12.23
N ALA A 41 -2.00 -0.62 11.03
CA ALA A 41 -0.83 -0.52 10.16
C ALA A 41 -0.12 0.84 10.23
N GLY A 42 -0.60 1.77 11.08
CA GLY A 42 -0.06 3.14 11.13
C GLY A 42 1.40 3.22 11.59
N ALA A 43 1.75 2.47 12.62
CA ALA A 43 3.13 2.38 13.07
C ALA A 43 3.94 1.51 12.09
N TYR A 44 5.14 1.95 11.75
CA TYR A 44 6.12 1.26 10.89
C TYR A 44 5.80 1.20 9.40
N CYS A 45 4.56 1.21 8.96
CA CYS A 45 4.26 1.04 7.54
C CYS A 45 4.92 2.09 6.66
N MET A 46 4.76 3.37 6.96
CA MET A 46 5.41 4.42 6.17
C MET A 46 6.91 4.50 6.43
N SER A 47 7.35 4.35 7.68
CA SER A 47 8.78 4.43 8.04
C SER A 47 9.60 3.29 7.45
N MET A 48 8.99 2.14 7.19
CA MET A 48 9.63 0.99 6.55
C MET A 48 9.33 0.88 5.05
N ALA A 49 8.49 1.76 4.51
CA ALA A 49 8.21 1.79 3.08
C ALA A 49 9.47 2.12 2.27
N SER A 50 9.56 1.57 1.08
CA SER A 50 10.70 1.77 0.18
C SER A 50 10.23 2.03 -1.25
N ASN A 51 11.17 2.45 -2.09
CA ASN A 51 10.94 2.61 -3.52
C ASN A 51 11.34 1.35 -4.31
N TYR A 52 11.29 0.20 -3.70
CA TYR A 52 11.64 -1.04 -4.39
C TYR A 52 10.87 -1.16 -5.72
N ASN A 53 11.56 -1.54 -6.77
CA ASN A 53 11.04 -1.53 -8.17
C ASN A 53 10.56 -0.14 -8.64
N THR A 54 11.15 0.93 -8.10
CA THR A 54 10.82 2.33 -8.45
C THR A 54 9.34 2.69 -8.18
N ARG A 55 8.69 1.99 -7.27
CA ARG A 55 7.33 2.33 -6.86
C ARG A 55 7.35 3.51 -5.89
N GLY A 56 6.48 4.47 -6.13
CA GLY A 56 6.29 5.61 -5.23
C GLY A 56 5.64 5.19 -3.92
N ARG A 57 6.05 5.85 -2.83
CA ARG A 57 5.38 5.66 -1.53
C ARG A 57 3.95 6.20 -1.58
N ALA A 58 3.06 5.56 -0.86
CA ALA A 58 1.65 5.93 -0.79
C ALA A 58 1.45 7.29 -0.10
N ALA A 59 0.31 7.92 -0.38
CA ALA A 59 -0.13 9.07 0.39
C ALA A 59 -0.47 8.65 1.83
N GLU A 60 -0.31 9.59 2.77
CA GLU A 60 -0.84 9.45 4.12
C GLU A 60 -2.00 10.41 4.34
N VAL A 61 -3.07 9.92 4.89
CA VAL A 61 -4.29 10.69 5.13
C VAL A 61 -4.65 10.58 6.61
N LEU A 62 -4.79 11.71 7.26
CA LEU A 62 -5.32 11.79 8.62
C LEU A 62 -6.83 11.92 8.54
N VAL A 63 -7.54 11.02 9.22
CA VAL A 63 -8.99 11.06 9.33
C VAL A 63 -9.36 11.44 10.77
N ASP A 64 -10.13 12.52 10.89
CA ASP A 64 -10.66 13.01 12.17
C ASP A 64 -12.16 13.24 12.00
N GLY A 65 -12.96 12.35 12.56
CA GLY A 65 -14.41 12.36 12.36
C GLY A 65 -14.78 12.25 10.87
N ALA A 66 -15.47 13.25 10.35
CA ALA A 66 -15.87 13.32 8.94
C ALA A 66 -14.83 14.01 8.04
N GLN A 67 -13.70 14.44 8.60
CA GLN A 67 -12.66 15.14 7.85
C GLN A 67 -11.51 14.21 7.50
N ALA A 68 -11.04 14.31 6.26
CA ALA A 68 -9.87 13.59 5.77
C ALA A 68 -8.87 14.61 5.20
N THR A 69 -7.66 14.60 5.72
CA THR A 69 -6.60 15.54 5.33
C THR A 69 -5.40 14.78 4.84
N VAL A 70 -4.91 15.10 3.65
CA VAL A 70 -3.65 14.54 3.14
C VAL A 70 -2.51 15.19 3.91
N ILE A 71 -1.83 14.41 4.74
CA ILE A 71 -0.68 14.87 5.52
C ILE A 71 0.66 14.54 4.87
N ARG A 72 0.66 13.62 3.90
CA ARG A 72 1.79 13.32 3.03
C ARG A 72 1.28 13.05 1.63
N GLN A 73 1.80 13.77 0.65
CA GLN A 73 1.45 13.55 -0.74
C GLN A 73 1.96 12.20 -1.24
N ARG A 74 1.25 11.61 -2.19
CA ARG A 74 1.72 10.42 -2.91
C ARG A 74 3.01 10.78 -3.64
N GLU A 75 4.01 9.93 -3.51
CA GLU A 75 5.31 10.14 -4.14
C GLU A 75 5.21 9.94 -5.66
N SER A 76 5.74 10.88 -6.41
CA SER A 76 5.89 10.79 -7.86
C SER A 76 7.28 10.29 -8.27
N ALA A 77 7.47 9.96 -9.55
CA ALA A 77 8.79 9.62 -10.07
C ALA A 77 9.77 10.80 -9.93
N ALA A 78 9.30 12.02 -10.13
CA ALA A 78 10.12 13.21 -9.94
C ALA A 78 10.61 13.38 -8.51
N ASP A 79 9.77 13.05 -7.53
CA ASP A 79 10.16 13.05 -6.11
C ASP A 79 11.29 12.09 -5.82
N GLN A 80 11.28 10.91 -6.46
CA GLN A 80 12.33 9.90 -6.29
C GLN A 80 13.67 10.35 -6.86
N MET A 81 13.67 11.16 -7.91
CA MET A 81 14.87 11.63 -8.63
C MET A 81 15.40 12.97 -8.16
N ARG A 82 14.71 13.65 -7.27
CA ARG A 82 15.01 15.05 -6.89
C ARG A 82 16.43 15.28 -6.34
N LEU A 83 17.07 14.26 -5.82
CA LEU A 83 18.44 14.36 -5.28
C LEU A 83 19.50 13.90 -6.29
N GLU A 84 19.10 13.45 -7.47
CA GLU A 84 20.00 13.02 -8.52
C GLU A 84 20.47 14.21 -9.34
N THR A 85 21.71 14.12 -9.84
CA THR A 85 22.31 15.13 -10.68
C THR A 85 22.84 14.47 -11.95
N LEU A 86 22.54 15.07 -13.09
CA LEU A 86 23.10 14.61 -14.36
C LEU A 86 24.62 14.86 -14.38
N LEU A 87 25.33 13.94 -14.98
CA LEU A 87 26.76 14.14 -15.24
C LEU A 87 26.96 15.27 -16.25
N PRO A 88 28.03 16.07 -16.12
CA PRO A 88 28.35 17.15 -17.04
C PRO A 88 28.69 16.65 -18.45
#